data_2bd374741f413cbaed722dc0cb38f02b
#
_entry.id   2bd374741f413cbaed722dc0cb38f02b
#
_cell.length_a   1.000
_cell.length_b   1.000
_cell.length_c   1.000
_cell.angle_alpha   90.00
_cell.angle_beta   90.00
_cell.angle_gamma   90.00
#
_symmetry.space_group_name_H-M   'P 1'
#
loop_
_entity.id
_entity.type
_entity.pdbx_description
1 polymer ?
#
loop_
_entity_poly.entity_id
_entity_poly.type
_entity_poly.pdbx_seq_one_letter_code
_entity_poly.pdbx_strand_id
1 'polypeptide(L)'
;MSEPSRDPRMQFLIDRLLPGTVRRVRVTGFDGEDVLVRLLDAVGEEGETARIPRHEASTRSTAHPAELFEVGQEIEAEEIGRWHEDRLLLSARACENPALRSFLLALEPGDVVAGTVAGVHDFGVFVHLDGEPDGLCTGFIRVPDLTWDRIAHPSEVVETGRRITAEVIIAETRSGQVAISLKALREDPLVRFADQVGRTLTGPIVRVVPFGVFVRLAPEVVGFLHLSELAAGETAESPEQLVGEGESIAVEVTEVDPRRHRVRLSAARRAGAP
;
A
#
# COMPACT_ATOMS: atom_id res chain seq x y z
N MET A 1 -12.45 5.05 24.01
CA MET A 1 -12.05 5.16 22.61
C MET A 1 -11.04 4.05 22.37
N SER A 2 -11.46 2.95 21.74
CA SER A 2 -10.58 1.80 21.48
C SER A 2 -9.87 2.09 20.16
N GLU A 3 -8.54 2.09 20.17
CA GLU A 3 -7.74 2.14 18.94
C GLU A 3 -8.17 1.02 17.99
N PRO A 4 -8.28 1.29 16.68
CA PRO A 4 -8.54 0.24 15.71
C PRO A 4 -7.36 -0.74 15.74
N SER A 5 -7.65 -1.99 16.12
CA SER A 5 -6.68 -3.09 16.10
C SER A 5 -6.12 -3.25 14.68
N ARG A 6 -4.93 -2.71 14.44
CA ARG A 6 -4.18 -2.91 13.19
C ARG A 6 -3.83 -4.39 13.06
N ASP A 7 -3.97 -4.94 11.85
CA ASP A 7 -3.55 -6.31 11.55
C ASP A 7 -2.07 -6.50 11.96
N PRO A 8 -1.72 -7.53 12.80
CA PRO A 8 -0.34 -7.78 13.22
C PRO A 8 0.67 -7.91 12.07
N ARG A 9 0.22 -8.38 10.90
CA ARG A 9 1.06 -8.44 9.68
C ARG A 9 1.36 -7.06 9.12
N MET A 10 0.38 -6.17 9.16
CA MET A 10 0.56 -4.78 8.74
C MET A 10 1.49 -4.05 9.71
N GLN A 11 1.34 -4.26 11.01
CA GLN A 11 2.23 -3.67 12.02
C GLN A 11 3.68 -4.12 11.81
N PHE A 12 3.91 -5.42 11.58
CA PHE A 12 5.25 -5.95 11.28
C PHE A 12 5.88 -5.34 10.02
N LEU A 13 5.07 -5.08 8.97
CA LEU A 13 5.55 -4.41 7.76
C LEU A 13 5.87 -2.94 8.03
N ILE A 14 5.03 -2.25 8.78
CA ILE A 14 5.25 -0.84 9.17
C ILE A 14 6.53 -0.72 9.99
N ASP A 15 6.73 -1.58 11.01
CA ASP A 15 7.92 -1.55 11.87
C ASP A 15 9.23 -1.74 11.09
N ARG A 16 9.19 -2.48 9.98
CA ARG A 16 10.37 -2.66 9.09
C ARG A 16 10.61 -1.49 8.14
N LEU A 17 9.63 -0.64 7.94
CA LEU A 17 9.68 0.54 7.07
C LEU A 17 9.90 1.83 7.85
N LEU A 18 9.77 1.78 9.19
CA LEU A 18 10.11 2.91 10.04
C LEU A 18 11.60 3.22 9.96
N PRO A 19 11.96 4.51 9.99
CA PRO A 19 13.34 4.93 9.97
C PRO A 19 14.13 4.35 11.14
N GLY A 20 15.27 3.74 10.83
CA GLY A 20 16.22 3.25 11.84
C GLY A 20 17.14 4.34 12.39
N THR A 21 17.95 3.97 13.38
CA THR A 21 18.99 4.86 13.93
C THR A 21 20.05 5.13 12.89
N VAL A 22 20.41 6.39 12.69
CA VAL A 22 21.56 6.76 11.85
C VAL A 22 22.85 6.58 12.64
N ARG A 23 23.82 5.89 12.02
CA ARG A 23 25.16 5.65 12.55
C ARG A 23 26.22 6.32 11.71
N ARG A 24 27.24 6.84 12.35
CA ARG A 24 28.47 7.22 11.68
C ARG A 24 29.38 5.99 11.57
N VAL A 25 29.79 5.70 10.34
CA VAL A 25 30.59 4.50 10.05
C VAL A 25 31.77 4.84 9.15
N ARG A 26 32.85 4.03 9.26
CA ARG A 26 34.00 4.11 8.37
C ARG A 26 34.03 2.88 7.46
N VAL A 27 34.18 3.09 6.18
CA VAL A 27 34.37 2.01 5.20
C VAL A 27 35.69 1.31 5.46
N THR A 28 35.67 -0.01 5.67
CA THR A 28 36.83 -0.83 5.94
C THR A 28 37.23 -1.72 4.78
N GLY A 29 36.34 -1.95 3.82
CA GLY A 29 36.57 -2.78 2.64
C GLY A 29 35.31 -3.17 1.94
N PHE A 30 35.43 -4.16 1.06
CA PHE A 30 34.33 -4.71 0.27
C PHE A 30 34.36 -6.24 0.33
N ASP A 31 33.20 -6.87 0.35
CA ASP A 31 33.00 -8.32 0.29
C ASP A 31 32.03 -8.63 -0.86
N GLY A 32 32.60 -8.96 -2.02
CA GLY A 32 31.83 -9.03 -3.25
C GLY A 32 31.23 -7.67 -3.61
N GLU A 33 29.90 -7.59 -3.62
CA GLU A 33 29.17 -6.36 -3.93
C GLU A 33 28.71 -5.58 -2.68
N ASP A 34 29.02 -6.05 -1.48
CA ASP A 34 28.65 -5.39 -0.23
C ASP A 34 29.78 -4.54 0.34
N VAL A 35 29.44 -3.46 1.05
CA VAL A 35 30.39 -2.59 1.74
C VAL A 35 30.56 -3.05 3.18
N LEU A 36 31.79 -3.28 3.59
CA LEU A 36 32.14 -3.56 4.98
C LEU A 36 32.44 -2.25 5.68
N VAL A 37 31.83 -2.03 6.82
CA VAL A 37 31.98 -0.80 7.60
C VAL A 37 32.20 -1.10 9.08
N ARG A 38 32.79 -0.13 9.80
CA ARG A 38 32.99 -0.15 11.25
C ARG A 38 32.25 1.05 11.85
N LEU A 39 31.48 0.84 12.91
CA LEU A 39 30.79 1.90 13.66
C LEU A 39 31.81 2.77 14.37
N LEU A 40 31.62 4.10 14.33
CA LEU A 40 32.49 5.09 14.96
C LEU A 40 31.97 5.53 16.33
N ASP A 41 30.72 5.29 16.61
CA ASP A 41 29.98 5.65 17.83
C ASP A 41 29.84 4.47 18.82
N ALA A 42 30.42 3.31 18.51
CA ALA A 42 30.46 2.17 19.42
C ALA A 42 31.51 2.34 20.51
N VAL A 43 31.16 1.97 21.73
CA VAL A 43 32.07 2.01 22.90
C VAL A 43 32.97 0.78 22.87
N GLY A 44 34.29 0.96 22.59
CA GLY A 44 35.31 -0.10 22.58
C GLY A 44 36.39 0.11 21.53
N GLU A 45 37.61 -0.41 21.78
CA GLU A 45 38.77 -0.25 20.87
C GLU A 45 38.59 -1.01 19.53
N GLU A 46 37.77 -2.06 19.51
CA GLU A 46 37.38 -2.79 18.31
C GLU A 46 35.91 -2.48 17.98
N GLY A 47 35.65 -1.33 17.36
CA GLY A 47 34.29 -0.92 16.97
C GLY A 47 33.48 -2.03 16.26
N GLU A 48 32.22 -2.13 16.56
CA GLU A 48 31.31 -3.10 15.97
C GLU A 48 31.35 -3.01 14.43
N THR A 49 31.42 -4.18 13.76
CA THR A 49 31.42 -4.26 12.29
C THR A 49 30.01 -4.44 11.77
N ALA A 50 29.70 -3.78 10.67
CA ALA A 50 28.42 -3.85 10.00
C ALA A 50 28.61 -4.00 8.49
N ARG A 51 27.49 -4.27 7.78
CA ARG A 51 27.48 -4.46 6.35
C ARG A 51 26.42 -3.54 5.72
N ILE A 52 26.76 -2.94 4.59
CA ILE A 52 25.81 -2.26 3.71
C ILE A 52 25.66 -3.10 2.45
N PRO A 53 24.52 -3.75 2.23
CA PRO A 53 24.25 -4.51 1.00
C PRO A 53 24.31 -3.59 -0.22
N ARG A 54 24.72 -4.13 -1.39
CA ARG A 54 24.82 -3.36 -2.64
C ARG A 54 23.62 -2.47 -2.91
N HIS A 55 22.41 -3.04 -2.80
CA HIS A 55 21.14 -2.33 -3.08
C HIS A 55 20.81 -1.24 -2.05
N GLU A 56 21.51 -1.20 -0.93
CA GLU A 56 21.42 -0.19 0.13
C GLU A 56 22.60 0.80 0.11
N ALA A 57 23.52 0.66 -0.83
CA ALA A 57 24.70 1.51 -0.93
C ALA A 57 24.36 2.91 -1.48
N SER A 58 23.50 3.00 -2.50
CA SER A 58 23.09 4.27 -3.12
C SER A 58 21.76 4.11 -3.86
N THR A 59 21.10 5.23 -4.11
CA THR A 59 19.96 5.33 -5.05
C THR A 59 20.40 5.16 -6.51
N ARG A 60 21.66 5.31 -6.82
CA ARG A 60 22.27 5.10 -8.14
C ARG A 60 22.51 3.62 -8.40
N SER A 61 21.55 2.93 -9.01
CA SER A 61 21.50 1.47 -9.09
C SER A 61 22.56 0.78 -9.96
N THR A 62 23.41 1.52 -10.67
CA THR A 62 24.33 0.97 -11.68
C THR A 62 25.80 0.92 -11.26
N ALA A 63 26.20 1.64 -10.23
CA ALA A 63 27.59 1.70 -9.80
C ALA A 63 27.93 0.53 -8.85
N HIS A 64 29.12 -0.07 -9.04
CA HIS A 64 29.68 -0.98 -8.03
C HIS A 64 29.99 -0.18 -6.76
N PRO A 65 29.76 -0.68 -5.54
CA PRO A 65 30.02 0.06 -4.30
C PRO A 65 31.44 0.62 -4.17
N ALA A 66 32.44 -0.07 -4.75
CA ALA A 66 33.84 0.42 -4.79
C ALA A 66 34.03 1.65 -5.71
N GLU A 67 33.06 2.00 -6.54
CA GLU A 67 33.04 3.24 -7.33
C GLU A 67 32.41 4.40 -6.56
N LEU A 68 31.62 4.08 -5.52
CA LEU A 68 30.88 5.04 -4.72
C LEU A 68 31.61 5.43 -3.44
N PHE A 69 32.38 4.49 -2.86
CA PHE A 69 33.03 4.66 -1.58
C PHE A 69 34.51 4.29 -1.64
N GLU A 70 35.32 5.02 -0.85
CA GLU A 70 36.73 4.73 -0.65
C GLU A 70 36.97 4.08 0.72
N VAL A 71 37.94 3.16 0.81
CA VAL A 71 38.35 2.58 2.10
C VAL A 71 38.93 3.69 2.98
N GLY A 72 38.41 3.78 4.21
CA GLY A 72 38.75 4.86 5.16
C GLY A 72 37.74 6.02 5.14
N GLN A 73 36.86 6.11 4.16
CA GLN A 73 35.81 7.14 4.09
C GLN A 73 34.83 6.98 5.26
N GLU A 74 34.46 8.12 5.85
CA GLU A 74 33.39 8.19 6.85
C GLU A 74 32.09 8.59 6.18
N ILE A 75 31.02 7.84 6.49
CA ILE A 75 29.68 8.07 5.97
C ILE A 75 28.64 7.90 7.07
N GLU A 76 27.44 8.42 6.82
CA GLU A 76 26.26 8.13 7.62
C GLU A 76 25.44 7.02 6.96
N ALA A 77 24.93 6.10 7.78
CA ALA A 77 24.08 5.01 7.31
C ALA A 77 23.03 4.67 8.36
N GLU A 78 21.82 4.34 7.88
CA GLU A 78 20.66 3.99 8.70
C GLU A 78 20.65 2.51 9.02
N GLU A 79 20.35 2.13 10.27
CA GLU A 79 20.13 0.75 10.68
C GLU A 79 18.83 0.23 10.02
N ILE A 80 18.92 -0.88 9.27
CA ILE A 80 17.80 -1.49 8.57
C ILE A 80 17.47 -2.90 9.04
N GLY A 81 18.24 -3.43 9.97
CA GLY A 81 18.05 -4.74 10.54
C GLY A 81 19.35 -5.42 10.97
N ARG A 82 19.26 -6.73 11.20
CA ARG A 82 20.39 -7.57 11.58
C ARG A 82 20.47 -8.80 10.69
N TRP A 83 21.68 -9.27 10.46
CA TRP A 83 21.99 -10.45 9.68
C TRP A 83 22.73 -11.46 10.56
N HIS A 84 23.08 -12.63 10.04
CA HIS A 84 23.74 -13.71 10.80
C HIS A 84 24.59 -13.25 11.99
N GLU A 85 24.46 -13.93 13.14
CA GLU A 85 25.20 -13.66 14.37
C GLU A 85 25.03 -12.22 14.91
N ASP A 86 23.83 -11.65 14.69
CA ASP A 86 23.44 -10.33 15.22
C ASP A 86 24.20 -9.14 14.61
N ARG A 87 24.84 -9.30 13.45
CA ARG A 87 25.56 -8.22 12.74
C ARG A 87 24.58 -7.23 12.15
N LEU A 88 24.89 -5.94 12.32
CA LEU A 88 24.06 -4.86 11.79
C LEU A 88 24.07 -4.82 10.27
N LEU A 89 22.88 -4.61 9.69
CA LEU A 89 22.69 -4.19 8.31
C LEU A 89 22.36 -2.71 8.27
N LEU A 90 23.02 -1.99 7.38
CA LEU A 90 22.89 -0.55 7.24
C LEU A 90 22.52 -0.15 5.81
N SER A 91 21.91 1.03 5.67
CA SER A 91 21.57 1.66 4.40
C SER A 91 22.25 3.02 4.31
N ALA A 92 23.19 3.18 3.39
CA ALA A 92 23.78 4.47 3.08
C ALA A 92 22.86 5.31 2.21
N ARG A 93 22.06 4.68 1.32
CA ARG A 93 21.11 5.37 0.45
C ARG A 93 20.04 6.14 1.22
N ALA A 94 19.66 5.67 2.41
CA ALA A 94 18.71 6.37 3.28
C ALA A 94 19.24 7.71 3.80
N CYS A 95 20.57 7.91 3.77
CA CYS A 95 21.26 9.12 4.22
C CYS A 95 21.89 9.91 3.06
N GLU A 96 21.81 9.42 1.82
CA GLU A 96 22.46 10.00 0.63
C GLU A 96 21.99 11.44 0.33
N ASN A 97 20.72 11.73 0.61
CA ASN A 97 20.13 13.07 0.45
C ASN A 97 19.56 13.57 1.79
N PRO A 98 20.30 14.38 2.55
CA PRO A 98 19.83 14.88 3.86
C PRO A 98 18.55 15.72 3.79
N ALA A 99 18.34 16.49 2.71
CA ALA A 99 17.14 17.30 2.54
C ALA A 99 15.90 16.40 2.32
N LEU A 100 16.04 15.38 1.47
CA LEU A 100 14.98 14.39 1.26
C LEU A 100 14.69 13.64 2.56
N ARG A 101 15.74 13.19 3.26
CA ARG A 101 15.59 12.50 4.55
C ARG A 101 14.83 13.35 5.56
N SER A 102 15.19 14.62 5.70
CA SER A 102 14.51 15.56 6.62
C SER A 102 13.05 15.74 6.26
N PHE A 103 12.74 15.84 4.97
CA PHE A 103 11.36 15.94 4.47
C PHE A 103 10.57 14.67 4.82
N LEU A 104 11.11 13.48 4.56
CA LEU A 104 10.44 12.21 4.84
C LEU A 104 10.21 11.98 6.34
N LEU A 105 11.17 12.35 7.18
CA LEU A 105 11.06 12.23 8.64
C LEU A 105 10.06 13.21 9.27
N ALA A 106 9.70 14.27 8.57
CA ALA A 106 8.69 15.23 9.02
C ALA A 106 7.25 14.76 8.73
N LEU A 107 7.08 13.65 7.98
CA LEU A 107 5.78 13.11 7.61
C LEU A 107 5.42 11.91 8.49
N GLU A 108 4.26 11.95 9.12
CA GLU A 108 3.73 10.85 9.93
C GLU A 108 2.56 10.15 9.21
N PRO A 109 2.36 8.85 9.41
CA PRO A 109 1.15 8.16 8.94
C PRO A 109 -0.11 8.81 9.49
N GLY A 110 -1.05 9.15 8.60
CA GLY A 110 -2.26 9.89 8.92
C GLY A 110 -2.19 11.39 8.62
N ASP A 111 -1.01 11.95 8.33
CA ASP A 111 -0.88 13.33 7.88
C ASP A 111 -1.60 13.55 6.54
N VAL A 112 -2.17 14.74 6.40
CA VAL A 112 -2.82 15.16 5.16
C VAL A 112 -1.88 16.06 4.38
N VAL A 113 -1.46 15.59 3.21
CA VAL A 113 -0.53 16.30 2.34
C VAL A 113 -1.20 16.72 1.04
N ALA A 114 -0.71 17.81 0.46
CA ALA A 114 -1.15 18.26 -0.87
C ALA A 114 -0.01 18.09 -1.88
N GLY A 115 -0.39 17.95 -3.15
CA GLY A 115 0.59 17.76 -4.21
C GLY A 115 -0.04 17.87 -5.60
N THR A 116 0.80 17.79 -6.62
CA THR A 116 0.38 17.81 -8.03
C THR A 116 0.73 16.49 -8.69
N VAL A 117 -0.23 15.86 -9.37
CA VAL A 117 -0.03 14.62 -10.11
C VAL A 117 1.03 14.81 -11.18
N ALA A 118 2.15 14.10 -11.06
CA ALA A 118 3.27 14.16 -11.98
C ALA A 118 3.10 13.20 -13.16
N GLY A 119 2.53 12.01 -12.91
CA GLY A 119 2.29 11.01 -13.93
C GLY A 119 1.30 9.94 -13.48
N VAL A 120 0.54 9.41 -14.45
CA VAL A 120 -0.46 8.36 -14.24
C VAL A 120 -0.04 7.14 -15.04
N HIS A 121 0.09 5.99 -14.37
CA HIS A 121 0.54 4.71 -14.93
C HIS A 121 -0.39 3.58 -14.52
N ASP A 122 -0.36 2.45 -15.23
CA ASP A 122 -1.19 1.26 -14.95
C ASP A 122 -1.05 0.73 -13.51
N PHE A 123 0.14 0.91 -12.91
CA PHE A 123 0.47 0.42 -11.56
C PHE A 123 0.25 1.46 -10.45
N GLY A 124 0.00 2.74 -10.78
CA GLY A 124 -0.21 3.80 -9.81
C GLY A 124 0.07 5.20 -10.34
N VAL A 125 0.08 6.17 -9.42
CA VAL A 125 0.16 7.61 -9.70
C VAL A 125 1.33 8.21 -8.96
N PHE A 126 2.21 8.92 -9.66
CA PHE A 126 3.27 9.72 -9.07
C PHE A 126 2.80 11.13 -8.78
N VAL A 127 3.22 11.69 -7.66
CA VAL A 127 2.77 13.00 -7.17
C VAL A 127 3.96 13.80 -6.66
N HIS A 128 4.11 15.01 -7.17
CA HIS A 128 4.98 16.02 -6.56
C HIS A 128 4.32 16.54 -5.30
N LEU A 129 4.90 16.24 -4.13
CA LEU A 129 4.39 16.70 -2.85
C LEU A 129 4.85 18.13 -2.55
N ASP A 130 4.01 18.88 -1.85
CA ASP A 130 4.39 20.22 -1.41
C ASP A 130 5.49 20.14 -0.36
N GLY A 131 6.53 20.94 -0.55
CA GLY A 131 7.68 20.97 0.36
C GLY A 131 8.71 19.89 0.14
N GLU A 132 8.52 18.96 -0.82
CA GLU A 132 9.59 18.05 -1.22
C GLU A 132 10.78 18.82 -1.83
N PRO A 133 12.00 18.30 -1.72
CA PRO A 133 13.16 18.96 -2.34
C PRO A 133 13.02 19.05 -3.86
N ASP A 134 13.53 20.16 -4.43
CA ASP A 134 13.45 20.47 -5.85
C ASP A 134 13.98 19.31 -6.72
N GLY A 135 13.26 19.05 -7.82
CA GLY A 135 13.63 18.03 -8.79
C GLY A 135 13.31 16.59 -8.38
N LEU A 136 12.65 16.38 -7.24
CA LEU A 136 12.17 15.09 -6.79
C LEU A 136 10.67 14.91 -7.06
N CYS A 137 10.23 13.67 -7.02
CA CYS A 137 8.83 13.26 -7.08
C CYS A 137 8.65 12.13 -6.08
N THR A 138 8.28 12.46 -4.85
CA THR A 138 8.32 11.52 -3.73
C THR A 138 7.00 10.80 -3.50
N GLY A 139 5.88 11.43 -3.84
CA GLY A 139 4.55 10.86 -3.61
C GLY A 139 4.20 9.74 -4.58
N PHE A 140 3.66 8.64 -4.05
CA PHE A 140 3.17 7.53 -4.85
C PHE A 140 1.83 7.00 -4.32
N ILE A 141 0.83 6.87 -5.21
CA ILE A 141 -0.48 6.28 -4.91
C ILE A 141 -0.61 4.97 -5.67
N ARG A 142 -0.74 3.87 -4.96
CA ARG A 142 -1.05 2.57 -5.58
C ARG A 142 -2.49 2.56 -6.07
N VAL A 143 -2.80 1.79 -7.10
CA VAL A 143 -4.17 1.66 -7.64
C VAL A 143 -5.22 1.39 -6.56
N PRO A 144 -5.01 0.49 -5.59
CA PRO A 144 -5.98 0.24 -4.50
C PRO A 144 -6.16 1.40 -3.53
N ASP A 145 -5.29 2.40 -3.54
CA ASP A 145 -5.32 3.56 -2.65
C ASP A 145 -5.92 4.82 -3.30
N LEU A 146 -6.36 4.72 -4.58
CA LEU A 146 -6.99 5.82 -5.32
C LEU A 146 -8.48 5.98 -4.98
N THR A 147 -9.22 4.88 -4.96
CA THR A 147 -10.68 4.90 -4.78
C THR A 147 -11.16 3.56 -4.22
N TRP A 148 -12.37 3.58 -3.66
CA TRP A 148 -13.11 2.38 -3.27
C TRP A 148 -13.75 1.67 -4.45
N ASP A 149 -13.99 2.39 -5.57
CA ASP A 149 -14.51 1.82 -6.81
C ASP A 149 -13.48 0.93 -7.51
N ARG A 150 -13.99 -0.05 -8.22
CA ARG A 150 -13.16 -0.82 -9.14
C ARG A 150 -12.97 -0.04 -10.43
N ILE A 151 -11.75 0.32 -10.71
CA ILE A 151 -11.34 1.05 -11.92
C ILE A 151 -10.55 0.13 -12.86
N ALA A 152 -10.60 0.39 -14.15
CA ALA A 152 -9.78 -0.29 -15.13
C ALA A 152 -8.38 0.38 -15.23
N HIS A 153 -8.34 1.71 -15.07
CA HIS A 153 -7.10 2.48 -15.15
C HIS A 153 -7.13 3.68 -14.18
N PRO A 154 -6.00 4.05 -13.55
CA PRO A 154 -5.91 5.20 -12.65
C PRO A 154 -6.36 6.54 -13.21
N SER A 155 -6.30 6.74 -14.53
CA SER A 155 -6.78 7.96 -15.20
C SER A 155 -8.29 8.19 -15.09
N GLU A 156 -9.07 7.19 -14.67
CA GLU A 156 -10.49 7.37 -14.37
C GLU A 156 -10.71 8.21 -13.09
N VAL A 157 -9.68 8.29 -12.23
CA VAL A 157 -9.77 9.00 -10.94
C VAL A 157 -9.01 10.32 -10.96
N VAL A 158 -7.80 10.33 -11.55
CA VAL A 158 -6.92 11.51 -11.57
C VAL A 158 -6.24 11.68 -12.91
N GLU A 159 -5.89 12.93 -13.23
CA GLU A 159 -5.16 13.30 -14.45
C GLU A 159 -3.83 13.96 -14.08
N THR A 160 -2.85 13.86 -14.97
CA THR A 160 -1.56 14.55 -14.83
C THR A 160 -1.77 16.07 -14.75
N GLY A 161 -1.07 16.73 -13.84
CA GLY A 161 -1.21 18.16 -13.55
C GLY A 161 -2.32 18.50 -12.57
N ARG A 162 -3.19 17.57 -12.21
CA ARG A 162 -4.25 17.80 -11.23
C ARG A 162 -3.67 17.99 -9.83
N ARG A 163 -4.16 19.01 -9.14
CA ARG A 163 -3.90 19.23 -7.71
C ARG A 163 -4.74 18.27 -6.87
N ILE A 164 -4.12 17.57 -5.94
CA ILE A 164 -4.78 16.62 -5.05
C ILE A 164 -4.35 16.83 -3.60
N THR A 165 -5.18 16.31 -2.70
CA THR A 165 -4.88 16.16 -1.28
C THR A 165 -5.04 14.68 -0.93
N ALA A 166 -4.09 14.11 -0.19
CA ALA A 166 -4.06 12.68 0.14
C ALA A 166 -3.55 12.48 1.58
N GLU A 167 -3.89 11.33 2.17
CA GLU A 167 -3.38 10.92 3.47
C GLU A 167 -2.08 10.14 3.32
N VAL A 168 -1.09 10.43 4.17
CA VAL A 168 0.18 9.70 4.24
C VAL A 168 -0.07 8.33 4.86
N ILE A 169 0.30 7.29 4.16
CA ILE A 169 0.27 5.91 4.66
C ILE A 169 1.62 5.57 5.29
N ILE A 170 2.71 5.90 4.60
CA ILE A 170 4.07 5.73 5.09
C ILE A 170 5.05 6.59 4.30
N ALA A 171 6.05 7.16 4.97
CA ALA A 171 7.20 7.80 4.35
C ALA A 171 8.44 6.92 4.58
N GLU A 172 9.09 6.48 3.50
CA GLU A 172 10.17 5.52 3.55
C GLU A 172 11.51 6.17 3.16
N THR A 173 12.42 6.29 4.12
CA THR A 173 13.74 6.91 3.92
C THR A 173 14.62 6.17 2.93
N ARG A 174 14.50 4.84 2.85
CA ARG A 174 15.33 3.98 1.99
C ARG A 174 14.95 4.10 0.52
N SER A 175 13.68 4.09 0.19
CA SER A 175 13.20 4.27 -1.18
C SER A 175 13.14 5.75 -1.60
N GLY A 176 13.08 6.65 -0.63
CA GLY A 176 12.84 8.08 -0.88
C GLY A 176 11.40 8.37 -1.28
N GLN A 177 10.46 7.48 -0.97
CA GLN A 177 9.06 7.59 -1.40
C GLN A 177 8.11 7.78 -0.22
N VAL A 178 7.01 8.46 -0.49
CA VAL A 178 5.85 8.62 0.38
C VAL A 178 4.66 7.91 -0.24
N ALA A 179 4.22 6.80 0.36
CA ALA A 179 2.97 6.17 -0.04
C ALA A 179 1.81 6.98 0.53
N ILE A 180 0.93 7.43 -0.34
CA ILE A 180 -0.24 8.25 -0.01
C ILE A 180 -1.52 7.64 -0.55
N SER A 181 -2.67 7.99 0.05
CA SER A 181 -3.98 7.46 -0.30
C SER A 181 -5.02 8.56 -0.44
N LEU A 182 -5.75 8.56 -1.55
CA LEU A 182 -6.93 9.42 -1.74
C LEU A 182 -8.14 8.86 -1.02
N LYS A 183 -8.29 7.52 -1.02
CA LYS A 183 -9.45 6.87 -0.41
C LYS A 183 -9.42 6.95 1.12
N ALA A 184 -8.24 7.05 1.76
CA ALA A 184 -8.12 7.14 3.21
C ALA A 184 -8.78 8.42 3.78
N LEU A 185 -8.87 9.47 2.99
CA LEU A 185 -9.62 10.69 3.32
C LEU A 185 -11.15 10.53 3.26
N ARG A 186 -11.63 9.39 2.76
CA ARG A 186 -13.05 9.09 2.61
C ARG A 186 -13.42 7.93 3.52
N GLU A 187 -14.58 8.02 4.15
CA GLU A 187 -15.10 6.91 4.94
C GLU A 187 -15.31 5.67 4.05
N ASP A 188 -14.91 4.50 4.56
CA ASP A 188 -15.16 3.22 3.87
C ASP A 188 -16.67 3.04 3.63
N PRO A 189 -17.11 2.94 2.36
CA PRO A 189 -18.52 2.80 2.04
C PRO A 189 -19.14 1.55 2.67
N LEU A 190 -18.36 0.50 2.97
CA LEU A 190 -18.89 -0.70 3.63
C LEU A 190 -19.23 -0.49 5.10
N VAL A 191 -18.61 0.47 5.78
CA VAL A 191 -18.96 0.83 7.16
C VAL A 191 -20.38 1.36 7.21
N ARG A 192 -20.74 2.28 6.30
CA ARG A 192 -22.13 2.79 6.16
C ARG A 192 -23.09 1.70 5.68
N PHE A 193 -22.61 0.85 4.79
CA PHE A 193 -23.44 -0.21 4.20
C PHE A 193 -23.75 -1.34 5.18
N ALA A 194 -23.03 -1.45 6.29
CA ALA A 194 -23.27 -2.47 7.33
C ALA A 194 -24.72 -2.46 7.88
N ASP A 195 -25.37 -1.30 7.89
CA ASP A 195 -26.76 -1.15 8.31
C ASP A 195 -27.77 -1.80 7.36
N GLN A 196 -27.34 -2.28 6.19
CA GLN A 196 -28.20 -2.93 5.21
C GLN A 196 -28.31 -4.45 5.40
N VAL A 197 -27.60 -5.04 6.38
CA VAL A 197 -27.71 -6.48 6.69
C VAL A 197 -29.15 -6.85 7.04
N GLY A 198 -29.65 -7.93 6.44
CA GLY A 198 -31.03 -8.41 6.55
C GLY A 198 -32.03 -7.68 5.64
N ARG A 199 -31.60 -6.70 4.85
CA ARG A 199 -32.49 -6.01 3.89
C ARG A 199 -32.39 -6.61 2.51
N THR A 200 -33.53 -6.60 1.80
CA THR A 200 -33.59 -6.93 0.39
C THR A 200 -33.37 -5.68 -0.45
N LEU A 201 -32.37 -5.74 -1.31
CA LEU A 201 -31.99 -4.67 -2.23
C LEU A 201 -32.05 -5.18 -3.67
N THR A 202 -32.27 -4.29 -4.63
CA THR A 202 -32.23 -4.60 -6.07
C THR A 202 -31.04 -3.85 -6.70
N GLY A 203 -30.27 -4.56 -7.49
CA GLY A 203 -29.14 -3.95 -8.19
C GLY A 203 -28.77 -4.69 -9.47
N PRO A 204 -28.02 -4.04 -10.39
CA PRO A 204 -27.55 -4.66 -11.60
C PRO A 204 -26.40 -5.64 -11.34
N ILE A 205 -26.39 -6.74 -12.08
CA ILE A 205 -25.28 -7.68 -12.16
C ILE A 205 -24.15 -6.99 -12.94
N VAL A 206 -23.01 -6.77 -12.28
CA VAL A 206 -21.87 -6.10 -12.89
C VAL A 206 -20.81 -7.08 -13.42
N ARG A 207 -20.90 -8.35 -12.98
CA ARG A 207 -20.00 -9.40 -13.47
C ARG A 207 -20.56 -10.78 -13.16
N VAL A 208 -20.45 -11.68 -14.13
CA VAL A 208 -20.74 -13.12 -13.98
C VAL A 208 -19.41 -13.89 -13.90
N VAL A 209 -19.30 -14.82 -12.96
CA VAL A 209 -18.14 -15.70 -12.77
C VAL A 209 -18.64 -17.14 -12.57
N PRO A 210 -17.83 -18.20 -12.82
CA PRO A 210 -18.32 -19.59 -12.82
C PRO A 210 -19.01 -20.05 -11.53
N PHE A 211 -18.74 -19.40 -10.40
CA PHE A 211 -19.24 -19.77 -9.08
C PHE A 211 -20.27 -18.78 -8.49
N GLY A 212 -20.72 -17.76 -9.27
CA GLY A 212 -21.72 -16.80 -8.83
C GLY A 212 -21.71 -15.49 -9.61
N VAL A 213 -22.34 -14.47 -9.05
CA VAL A 213 -22.47 -13.16 -9.68
C VAL A 213 -22.11 -12.04 -8.70
N PHE A 214 -21.59 -10.95 -9.24
CA PHE A 214 -21.37 -9.71 -8.51
C PHE A 214 -22.49 -8.73 -8.82
N VAL A 215 -23.14 -8.21 -7.78
CA VAL A 215 -24.30 -7.30 -7.87
C VAL A 215 -23.91 -5.95 -7.25
N ARG A 216 -24.09 -4.86 -7.97
CA ARG A 216 -23.89 -3.50 -7.45
C ARG A 216 -25.11 -3.07 -6.63
N LEU A 217 -24.90 -2.81 -5.34
CA LEU A 217 -25.96 -2.47 -4.38
C LEU A 217 -26.00 -0.98 -4.04
N ALA A 218 -24.87 -0.31 -4.14
CA ALA A 218 -24.73 1.13 -3.99
C ALA A 218 -23.48 1.61 -4.77
N PRO A 219 -23.27 2.93 -4.93
CA PRO A 219 -21.98 3.44 -5.37
C PRO A 219 -20.86 2.85 -4.51
N GLU A 220 -19.79 2.38 -5.14
CA GLU A 220 -18.62 1.78 -4.47
C GLU A 220 -18.91 0.47 -3.69
N VAL A 221 -20.15 -0.06 -3.69
CA VAL A 221 -20.53 -1.30 -2.99
C VAL A 221 -21.01 -2.36 -3.96
N VAL A 222 -20.23 -3.46 -4.03
CA VAL A 222 -20.56 -4.64 -4.83
C VAL A 222 -20.62 -5.86 -3.91
N GLY A 223 -21.75 -6.57 -3.94
CA GLY A 223 -21.95 -7.81 -3.20
C GLY A 223 -21.76 -9.04 -4.08
N PHE A 224 -21.45 -10.17 -3.46
CA PHE A 224 -21.30 -11.46 -4.13
C PHE A 224 -22.43 -12.40 -3.77
N LEU A 225 -23.14 -12.90 -4.80
CA LEU A 225 -24.17 -13.94 -4.71
C LEU A 225 -23.60 -15.24 -5.28
N HIS A 226 -23.50 -16.27 -4.45
CA HIS A 226 -22.99 -17.57 -4.86
C HIS A 226 -24.00 -18.31 -5.77
N LEU A 227 -23.49 -19.16 -6.69
CA LEU A 227 -24.32 -19.93 -7.62
C LEU A 227 -25.39 -20.76 -6.90
N SER A 228 -25.07 -21.39 -5.77
CA SER A 228 -26.03 -22.18 -4.97
C SER A 228 -27.23 -21.37 -4.48
N GLU A 229 -27.04 -20.07 -4.22
CA GLU A 229 -28.11 -19.15 -3.81
C GLU A 229 -28.91 -18.63 -5.03
N LEU A 230 -28.22 -18.43 -6.16
CA LEU A 230 -28.81 -17.98 -7.40
C LEU A 230 -29.74 -19.05 -8.00
N ALA A 231 -29.31 -20.32 -7.98
CA ALA A 231 -30.04 -21.43 -8.54
C ALA A 231 -31.31 -21.79 -7.74
N ALA A 232 -31.42 -21.44 -6.44
CA ALA A 232 -32.59 -21.59 -5.57
C ALA A 232 -33.41 -22.90 -5.75
N GLY A 233 -32.72 -24.02 -6.09
CA GLY A 233 -33.34 -25.33 -6.30
C GLY A 233 -33.47 -25.76 -7.77
N GLU A 234 -33.05 -24.93 -8.72
CA GLU A 234 -32.88 -25.31 -10.13
C GLU A 234 -31.48 -25.95 -10.34
N THR A 235 -31.40 -26.97 -11.17
CA THR A 235 -30.14 -27.59 -11.59
C THR A 235 -29.47 -26.73 -12.67
N ALA A 236 -28.73 -25.70 -12.27
CA ALA A 236 -27.89 -24.91 -13.17
C ALA A 236 -26.42 -25.25 -12.93
N GLU A 237 -25.70 -25.54 -14.01
CA GLU A 237 -24.27 -25.84 -13.96
C GLU A 237 -23.40 -24.56 -13.99
N SER A 238 -23.97 -23.46 -14.48
CA SER A 238 -23.28 -22.16 -14.52
C SER A 238 -24.25 -20.98 -14.33
N PRO A 239 -23.78 -19.86 -13.76
CA PRO A 239 -24.59 -18.66 -13.56
C PRO A 239 -25.11 -18.03 -14.86
N GLU A 240 -24.35 -18.16 -15.96
CA GLU A 240 -24.72 -17.61 -17.28
C GLU A 240 -26.00 -18.24 -17.85
N GLN A 241 -26.41 -19.42 -17.36
CA GLN A 241 -27.68 -20.06 -17.73
C GLN A 241 -28.89 -19.41 -17.06
N LEU A 242 -28.67 -18.69 -15.96
CA LEU A 242 -29.70 -18.10 -15.12
C LEU A 242 -29.87 -16.60 -15.31
N VAL A 243 -28.74 -15.88 -15.49
CA VAL A 243 -28.70 -14.42 -15.51
C VAL A 243 -27.55 -13.89 -16.37
N GLY A 244 -27.72 -12.65 -16.89
CA GLY A 244 -26.74 -11.93 -17.68
C GLY A 244 -26.19 -10.68 -16.98
N GLU A 245 -25.02 -10.23 -17.43
CA GLU A 245 -24.49 -8.94 -17.00
C GLU A 245 -25.42 -7.80 -17.43
N GLY A 246 -25.62 -6.82 -16.55
CA GLY A 246 -26.55 -5.72 -16.73
C GLY A 246 -27.99 -6.00 -16.25
N GLU A 247 -28.36 -7.26 -16.03
CA GLU A 247 -29.68 -7.59 -15.47
C GLU A 247 -29.78 -7.17 -14.00
N SER A 248 -30.99 -6.71 -13.61
CA SER A 248 -31.26 -6.34 -12.21
C SER A 248 -31.80 -7.54 -11.44
N ILE A 249 -31.21 -7.83 -10.29
CA ILE A 249 -31.60 -8.92 -9.41
C ILE A 249 -31.91 -8.40 -8.00
N ALA A 250 -32.95 -8.96 -7.37
CA ALA A 250 -33.27 -8.72 -5.97
C ALA A 250 -32.48 -9.70 -5.08
N VAL A 251 -31.75 -9.20 -4.10
CA VAL A 251 -30.90 -9.98 -3.22
C VAL A 251 -31.05 -9.52 -1.77
N GLU A 252 -30.88 -10.43 -0.83
CA GLU A 252 -30.80 -10.10 0.61
C GLU A 252 -29.33 -9.98 1.02
N VAL A 253 -28.98 -8.91 1.75
CA VAL A 253 -27.65 -8.72 2.32
C VAL A 253 -27.51 -9.59 3.57
N THR A 254 -26.68 -10.63 3.51
CA THR A 254 -26.49 -11.57 4.62
C THR A 254 -25.32 -11.21 5.52
N GLU A 255 -24.26 -10.64 4.95
CA GLU A 255 -23.06 -10.28 5.70
C GLU A 255 -22.36 -9.09 5.03
N VAL A 256 -21.86 -8.16 5.86
CA VAL A 256 -20.96 -7.08 5.43
C VAL A 256 -19.68 -7.19 6.29
N ASP A 257 -18.55 -7.43 5.65
CA ASP A 257 -17.24 -7.49 6.31
C ASP A 257 -16.33 -6.37 5.78
N PRO A 258 -16.28 -5.21 6.45
CA PRO A 258 -15.41 -4.11 6.03
C PRO A 258 -13.92 -4.47 6.04
N ARG A 259 -13.47 -5.34 6.98
CA ARG A 259 -12.05 -5.73 7.09
C ARG A 259 -11.55 -6.51 5.88
N ARG A 260 -12.42 -7.38 5.32
CA ARG A 260 -12.12 -8.18 4.12
C ARG A 260 -12.64 -7.54 2.85
N HIS A 261 -13.27 -6.40 2.97
CA HIS A 261 -13.94 -5.65 1.90
C HIS A 261 -14.91 -6.56 1.11
N ARG A 262 -15.83 -7.23 1.83
CA ARG A 262 -16.75 -8.21 1.27
C ARG A 262 -18.18 -7.96 1.72
N VAL A 263 -19.10 -8.11 0.76
CA VAL A 263 -20.55 -8.20 1.02
C VAL A 263 -21.05 -9.54 0.47
N ARG A 264 -21.66 -10.35 1.33
CA ARG A 264 -22.32 -11.60 0.95
C ARG A 264 -23.80 -11.38 0.76
N LEU A 265 -24.33 -12.07 -0.25
CA LEU A 265 -25.73 -11.99 -0.64
C LEU A 265 -26.35 -13.38 -0.64
N SER A 266 -27.67 -13.44 -0.39
CA SER A 266 -28.51 -14.58 -0.71
C SER A 266 -29.60 -14.16 -1.71
N ALA A 267 -30.19 -15.12 -2.39
CA ALA A 267 -31.37 -14.84 -3.24
C ALA A 267 -32.51 -14.30 -2.35
N ALA A 268 -33.09 -13.19 -2.76
CA ALA A 268 -34.26 -12.69 -2.07
C ALA A 268 -35.37 -13.77 -2.14
N ARG A 269 -35.86 -14.22 -0.98
CA ARG A 269 -37.01 -15.13 -0.94
C ARG A 269 -38.13 -14.48 -1.72
N ARG A 270 -38.56 -15.11 -2.81
CA ARG A 270 -39.84 -14.72 -3.46
C ARG A 270 -40.91 -14.75 -2.35
N ALA A 271 -41.41 -13.58 -1.97
CA ALA A 271 -42.60 -13.52 -1.11
C ALA A 271 -43.62 -14.47 -1.70
N GLY A 272 -44.02 -15.50 -0.91
CA GLY A 272 -44.74 -16.66 -1.37
C GLY A 272 -45.87 -16.35 -2.33
N ALA A 273 -45.94 -17.13 -3.38
CA ALA A 273 -47.20 -17.40 -4.02
C ALA A 273 -48.06 -18.22 -3.04
N PRO A 274 -49.32 -17.89 -2.86
CA PRO A 274 -50.24 -18.57 -1.96
C PRO A 274 -50.46 -20.03 -2.34
#